data_8e6bb0169564fc2f56cd34bbef40de2a
#
_entry.id   8e6bb0169564fc2f56cd34bbef40de2a
#
_cell.length_a   1.000
_cell.length_b   1.000
_cell.length_c   1.000
_cell.angle_alpha   90.00
_cell.angle_beta   90.00
_cell.angle_gamma   90.00
#
_symmetry.space_group_name_H-M   'P 1'
#
loop_
_entity.id
_entity.type
_entity.pdbx_description
1 polymer ?
#
loop_
_entity_poly.entity_id
_entity_poly.type
_entity_poly.pdbx_seq_one_letter_code
_entity_poly.pdbx_strand_id
1 'polypeptide(L)'
;MKFVFDLDGTLCFDGMTMSKDLQKVLLTAPKYGHEIIFITACSYRDCLSILEGELRKLTVVSLNGGEVFQDERLVSQYRIPSSALRTIVSYCDIYNLPYFIVDTFNYAIQNSE
;
A
#
# COMPACT_ATOMS: atom_id res chain seq x y z
N MET A 1 10.50 -3.77 -19.77
CA MET A 1 9.07 -3.42 -19.72
C MET A 1 8.67 -3.25 -18.26
N LYS A 2 7.75 -2.35 -17.98
CA LYS A 2 7.21 -2.16 -16.63
C LYS A 2 5.89 -2.90 -16.50
N PHE A 3 5.76 -3.71 -15.45
CA PHE A 3 4.53 -4.41 -15.12
C PHE A 3 4.01 -3.86 -13.80
N VAL A 4 2.77 -3.39 -13.79
CA VAL A 4 2.12 -2.81 -12.61
C VAL A 4 0.99 -3.72 -12.18
N PHE A 5 1.03 -4.18 -10.94
CA PHE A 5 0.06 -5.11 -10.38
C PHE A 5 -0.60 -4.55 -9.12
N ASP A 6 -1.91 -4.68 -9.03
CA ASP A 6 -2.62 -4.59 -7.76
C ASP A 6 -2.33 -5.85 -6.93
N LEU A 7 -2.48 -5.77 -5.62
CA LEU A 7 -2.23 -6.90 -4.72
C LEU A 7 -3.50 -7.66 -4.39
N ASP A 8 -4.41 -7.05 -3.63
CA ASP A 8 -5.63 -7.73 -3.17
C ASP A 8 -6.57 -8.04 -4.32
N GLY A 9 -6.92 -9.31 -4.48
CA GLY A 9 -7.80 -9.78 -5.55
C GLY A 9 -7.11 -9.97 -6.89
N THR A 10 -5.82 -9.64 -7.01
CA THR A 10 -5.03 -9.81 -8.24
C THR A 10 -3.88 -10.80 -8.05
N LEU A 11 -3.04 -10.56 -7.06
CA LEU A 11 -1.90 -11.43 -6.75
C LEU A 11 -2.06 -12.16 -5.42
N CYS A 12 -2.95 -11.68 -4.56
CA CYS A 12 -3.23 -12.21 -3.25
C CYS A 12 -4.74 -12.29 -3.07
N PHE A 13 -5.29 -13.48 -2.82
CA PHE A 13 -6.73 -13.70 -2.75
C PHE A 13 -7.26 -13.91 -1.34
N ASP A 14 -6.38 -14.20 -0.37
CA ASP A 14 -6.75 -14.37 1.04
C ASP A 14 -6.41 -13.14 1.91
N GLY A 15 -5.88 -12.08 1.29
CA GLY A 15 -5.44 -10.87 1.99
C GLY A 15 -4.14 -11.03 2.79
N MET A 16 -3.51 -12.20 2.75
CA MET A 16 -2.37 -12.54 3.61
C MET A 16 -1.16 -13.05 2.85
N THR A 17 -1.36 -13.88 1.82
CA THR A 17 -0.26 -14.59 1.16
C THR A 17 -0.37 -14.58 -0.35
N MET A 18 0.77 -14.68 -1.00
CA MET A 18 0.90 -14.88 -2.44
C MET A 18 1.49 -16.27 -2.68
N SER A 19 1.01 -16.99 -3.70
CA SER A 19 1.53 -18.34 -3.99
C SER A 19 3.03 -18.31 -4.28
N LYS A 20 3.73 -19.36 -3.90
CA LYS A 20 5.18 -19.47 -4.10
C LYS A 20 5.56 -19.46 -5.58
N ASP A 21 4.75 -20.08 -6.44
CA ASP A 21 4.99 -20.08 -7.89
C ASP A 21 4.90 -18.69 -8.48
N LEU A 22 3.91 -17.89 -8.06
CA LEU A 22 3.75 -16.52 -8.49
C LEU A 22 4.91 -15.65 -8.00
N GLN A 23 5.33 -15.82 -6.75
CA GLN A 23 6.50 -15.12 -6.21
C GLN A 23 7.75 -15.37 -7.05
N LYS A 24 7.98 -16.63 -7.46
CA LYS A 24 9.13 -16.98 -8.31
C LYS A 24 9.08 -16.30 -9.67
N VAL A 25 7.92 -16.25 -10.30
CA VAL A 25 7.73 -15.59 -11.59
C VAL A 25 8.05 -14.10 -11.46
N LEU A 26 7.50 -13.44 -10.45
CA LEU A 26 7.72 -12.01 -10.22
C LEU A 26 9.19 -11.68 -9.93
N LEU A 27 9.89 -12.53 -9.18
CA LEU A 27 11.32 -12.36 -8.88
C LEU A 27 12.22 -12.70 -10.08
N THR A 28 11.72 -13.45 -11.04
CA THR A 28 12.46 -13.77 -12.26
C THR A 28 12.44 -12.63 -13.27
N ALA A 29 11.35 -11.87 -13.34
CA ALA A 29 11.17 -10.80 -14.32
C ALA A 29 12.30 -9.75 -14.31
N PRO A 30 12.80 -9.26 -13.17
CA PRO A 30 13.91 -8.31 -13.15
C PRO A 30 15.19 -8.85 -13.79
N LYS A 31 15.41 -10.17 -13.76
CA LYS A 31 16.59 -10.80 -14.37
C LYS A 31 16.57 -10.69 -15.89
N TYR A 32 15.41 -10.44 -16.47
CA TYR A 32 15.23 -10.26 -17.92
C TYR A 32 15.01 -8.79 -18.29
N GLY A 33 15.34 -7.86 -17.38
CA GLY A 33 15.26 -6.42 -17.64
C GLY A 33 13.85 -5.83 -17.47
N HIS A 34 12.95 -6.53 -16.81
CA HIS A 34 11.60 -6.04 -16.53
C HIS A 34 11.51 -5.46 -15.12
N GLU A 35 10.74 -4.42 -14.96
CA GLU A 35 10.48 -3.80 -13.66
C GLU A 35 9.09 -4.22 -13.18
N ILE A 36 9.02 -4.66 -11.92
CA ILE A 36 7.76 -5.02 -11.26
C ILE A 36 7.40 -3.93 -10.25
N ILE A 37 6.17 -3.43 -10.36
CA ILE A 37 5.64 -2.39 -9.48
C ILE A 37 4.34 -2.90 -8.88
N PHE A 38 4.24 -2.89 -7.56
CA PHE A 38 2.99 -3.17 -6.85
C PHE A 38 2.29 -1.87 -6.52
N ILE A 39 0.97 -1.83 -6.72
CA ILE A 39 0.13 -0.67 -6.41
C ILE A 39 -1.01 -1.14 -5.51
N THR A 40 -1.28 -0.43 -4.42
CA THR A 40 -2.31 -0.85 -3.49
C THR A 40 -2.92 0.34 -2.74
N ALA A 41 -4.18 0.19 -2.31
CA ALA A 41 -4.83 1.12 -1.40
C ALA A 41 -4.33 0.97 0.03
N CYS A 42 -3.78 -0.20 0.38
CA CYS A 42 -3.33 -0.52 1.74
C CYS A 42 -2.07 0.25 2.12
N SER A 43 -1.81 0.32 3.43
CA SER A 43 -0.55 0.87 3.94
C SER A 43 0.61 -0.07 3.60
N TYR A 44 1.82 0.48 3.59
CA TYR A 44 3.02 -0.33 3.37
C TYR A 44 3.15 -1.45 4.43
N ARG A 45 2.85 -1.14 5.69
CA ARG A 45 2.84 -2.14 6.76
C ARG A 45 1.98 -3.34 6.43
N ASP A 46 0.78 -3.11 5.89
CA ASP A 46 -0.15 -4.18 5.57
C ASP A 46 0.30 -5.01 4.36
N CYS A 47 1.14 -4.44 3.50
CA CYS A 47 1.74 -5.16 2.37
C CYS A 47 2.85 -6.14 2.80
N LEU A 48 3.49 -5.92 3.95
CA LEU A 48 4.66 -6.71 4.35
C LEU A 48 4.35 -8.19 4.62
N SER A 49 3.12 -8.52 4.97
CA SER A 49 2.70 -9.92 5.13
C SER A 49 2.57 -10.62 3.78
N ILE A 50 2.21 -9.89 2.73
CA ILE A 50 2.04 -10.41 1.37
C ILE A 50 3.38 -10.44 0.64
N LEU A 51 4.16 -9.38 0.77
CA LEU A 51 5.46 -9.21 0.11
C LEU A 51 6.57 -9.75 1.02
N GLU A 52 6.92 -11.00 0.83
CA GLU A 52 7.95 -11.68 1.63
C GLU A 52 9.31 -11.63 0.94
N GLY A 53 10.38 -11.58 1.76
CA GLY A 53 11.76 -11.71 1.29
C GLY A 53 12.13 -10.68 0.22
N GLU A 54 12.67 -11.16 -0.90
CA GLU A 54 13.15 -10.31 -1.99
C GLU A 54 12.05 -9.50 -2.70
N LEU A 55 10.76 -9.92 -2.58
CA LEU A 55 9.65 -9.14 -3.12
C LEU A 55 9.57 -7.74 -2.51
N ARG A 56 10.00 -7.57 -1.26
CA ARG A 56 10.01 -6.28 -0.57
C ARG A 56 10.95 -5.26 -1.20
N LYS A 57 11.93 -5.73 -1.97
CA LYS A 57 12.90 -4.85 -2.66
C LYS A 57 12.34 -4.26 -3.94
N LEU A 58 11.23 -4.79 -4.43
CA LEU A 58 10.55 -4.25 -5.61
C LEU A 58 9.82 -2.96 -5.24
N THR A 59 9.43 -2.20 -6.26
CA THR A 59 8.73 -0.94 -6.05
C THR A 59 7.31 -1.19 -5.54
N VAL A 60 6.93 -0.52 -4.46
CA VAL A 60 5.60 -0.59 -3.87
C VAL A 60 5.02 0.82 -3.79
N VAL A 61 3.87 1.01 -4.43
CA VAL A 61 3.09 2.25 -4.37
C VAL A 61 1.91 1.98 -3.44
N SER A 62 1.96 2.51 -2.24
CA SER A 62 0.97 2.29 -1.19
C SER A 62 0.06 3.48 -0.98
N LEU A 63 -1.02 3.31 -0.23
CA LEU A 63 -1.98 4.36 0.09
C LEU A 63 -2.51 5.09 -1.16
N ASN A 64 -2.86 4.31 -2.20
CA ASN A 64 -3.34 4.85 -3.49
C ASN A 64 -2.40 5.89 -4.11
N GLY A 65 -1.11 5.73 -3.97
CA GLY A 65 -0.10 6.66 -4.50
C GLY A 65 0.42 7.67 -3.48
N GLY A 66 -0.07 7.64 -2.25
CA GLY A 66 0.38 8.54 -1.20
C GLY A 66 1.83 8.32 -0.80
N GLU A 67 2.32 7.09 -0.94
CA GLU A 67 3.69 6.73 -0.61
C GLU A 67 4.27 5.80 -1.65
N VAL A 68 5.56 5.95 -1.94
CA VAL A 68 6.31 5.06 -2.83
C VAL A 68 7.55 4.54 -2.10
N PHE A 69 7.70 3.23 -2.09
CA PHE A 69 8.86 2.55 -1.53
C PHE A 69 9.64 1.86 -2.65
N GLN A 70 10.96 1.96 -2.59
CA GLN A 70 11.88 1.25 -3.48
C GLN A 70 13.00 0.67 -2.62
N ASP A 71 13.29 -0.60 -2.80
CA ASP A 71 14.29 -1.32 -2.01
C ASP A 71 14.08 -1.11 -0.50
N GLU A 72 12.83 -1.23 -0.05
CA GLU A 72 12.39 -1.06 1.33
C GLU A 72 12.58 0.34 1.90
N ARG A 73 12.81 1.35 1.06
CA ARG A 73 13.01 2.75 1.46
C ARG A 73 11.90 3.63 0.94
N LEU A 74 11.38 4.51 1.79
CA LEU A 74 10.42 5.53 1.39
C LEU A 74 11.13 6.56 0.50
N VAL A 75 10.73 6.63 -0.78
CA VAL A 75 11.33 7.55 -1.76
C VAL A 75 10.41 8.70 -2.14
N SER A 76 9.12 8.58 -1.88
CA SER A 76 8.14 9.64 -2.16
C SER A 76 7.00 9.55 -1.18
N GLN A 77 6.53 10.70 -0.69
CA GLN A 77 5.41 10.77 0.24
C GLN A 77 4.62 12.06 0.00
N TYR A 78 3.30 11.91 -0.12
CA TYR A 78 2.36 13.02 -0.22
C TYR A 78 1.41 12.96 0.97
N ARG A 79 1.52 13.94 1.87
CA ARG A 79 0.68 14.03 3.06
C ARG A 79 -0.47 14.99 2.85
N ILE A 80 -1.61 14.67 3.46
CA ILE A 80 -2.73 15.62 3.53
C ILE A 80 -2.30 16.77 4.45
N PRO A 81 -2.41 18.05 4.02
CA PRO A 81 -2.12 19.17 4.91
C PRO A 81 -2.96 19.11 6.18
N SER A 82 -2.36 19.47 7.32
CA SER A 82 -3.04 19.40 8.63
C SER A 82 -4.35 20.18 8.67
N SER A 83 -4.42 21.33 7.99
CA SER A 83 -5.65 22.13 7.90
C SER A 83 -6.77 21.40 7.16
N ALA A 84 -6.44 20.74 6.05
CA ALA A 84 -7.40 19.95 5.28
C ALA A 84 -7.88 18.73 6.09
N LEU A 85 -6.97 18.05 6.76
CA LEU A 85 -7.30 16.92 7.62
C LEU A 85 -8.27 17.34 8.73
N ARG A 86 -7.99 18.44 9.43
CA ARG A 86 -8.87 18.95 10.48
C ARG A 86 -10.26 19.31 9.95
N THR A 87 -10.35 19.88 8.75
CA THR A 87 -11.62 20.18 8.11
C THR A 87 -12.43 18.93 7.83
N ILE A 88 -11.80 17.90 7.29
CA ILE A 88 -12.44 16.60 6.99
C ILE A 88 -12.92 15.93 8.28
N VAL A 89 -12.07 15.86 9.31
CA VAL A 89 -12.42 15.27 10.60
C VAL A 89 -13.59 16.00 11.25
N SER A 90 -13.57 17.33 11.26
CA SER A 90 -14.68 18.15 11.79
C SER A 90 -15.99 17.89 11.07
N TYR A 91 -15.94 17.78 9.74
CA TYR A 91 -17.11 17.44 8.94
C TYR A 91 -17.67 16.07 9.32
N CYS A 92 -16.80 15.06 9.43
CA CYS A 92 -17.19 13.71 9.83
C CYS A 92 -17.81 13.70 11.22
N ASP A 93 -17.26 14.46 12.17
CA ASP A 93 -17.78 14.54 13.54
C ASP A 93 -19.17 15.23 13.57
N ILE A 94 -19.35 16.32 12.82
CA ILE A 94 -20.62 17.05 12.75
C ILE A 94 -21.73 16.16 12.20
N TYR A 95 -21.45 15.40 11.16
CA TYR A 95 -22.43 14.53 10.49
C TYR A 95 -22.41 13.09 10.99
N ASN A 96 -21.67 12.81 12.06
CA ASN A 96 -21.56 11.50 12.67
C ASN A 96 -21.15 10.39 11.66
N LEU A 97 -20.17 10.70 10.81
CA LEU A 97 -19.65 9.78 9.81
C LEU A 97 -18.43 9.03 10.35
N PRO A 98 -18.35 7.72 10.18
CA PRO A 98 -17.17 6.98 10.56
C PRO A 98 -16.00 7.30 9.63
N TYR A 99 -14.80 7.30 10.17
CA TYR A 99 -13.58 7.45 9.36
C TYR A 99 -12.41 6.75 10.02
N PHE A 100 -11.37 6.50 9.23
CA PHE A 100 -10.07 6.15 9.76
C PHE A 100 -8.98 6.89 8.99
N ILE A 101 -7.93 7.23 9.70
CA ILE A 101 -6.76 7.92 9.17
C ILE A 101 -5.62 6.92 9.12
N VAL A 102 -4.95 6.82 7.97
CA VAL A 102 -3.89 5.84 7.75
C VAL A 102 -2.57 6.56 7.48
N ASP A 103 -1.54 6.15 8.19
CA ASP A 103 -0.15 6.55 7.95
C ASP A 103 0.65 5.30 7.52
N THR A 104 1.95 5.46 7.32
CA THR A 104 2.86 4.39 6.86
C THR A 104 2.71 3.11 7.69
N PHE A 105 2.73 3.24 9.02
CA PHE A 105 2.70 2.12 9.95
C PHE A 105 1.57 2.18 10.98
N ASN A 106 0.77 3.25 10.98
CA ASN A 106 -0.25 3.49 11.99
C ASN A 106 -1.59 3.87 11.36
N TYR A 107 -2.66 3.69 12.12
CA TYR A 107 -3.97 4.21 11.75
C TYR A 107 -4.76 4.61 13.00
N ALA A 108 -5.69 5.54 12.81
CA ALA A 108 -6.66 5.95 13.83
C ALA A 108 -8.07 5.80 13.29
N ILE A 109 -8.98 5.29 14.11
CA ILE A 109 -10.36 5.01 13.73
C ILE A 109 -11.31 5.81 14.61
N GLN A 110 -12.34 6.38 13.98
CA GLN A 110 -13.50 6.97 14.65
C GLN A 110 -14.76 6.29 14.12
N ASN A 111 -15.51 5.66 15.01
CA ASN A 111 -16.80 5.05 14.68
C ASN A 111 -17.94 6.01 15.03
N SER A 112 -19.03 5.95 14.25
CA SER A 112 -20.21 6.79 14.40
C SER A 112 -21.27 6.16 15.32
N GLU A 113 -20.90 5.76 16.51
CA GLU A 113 -21.88 5.19 17.46
C GLU A 113 -22.56 6.22 18.30
#